data_50024be10d0fce72e59a96600d2d2404
#
_entry.id   50024be10d0fce72e59a96600d2d2404
#
_cell.length_a   1.000
_cell.length_b   1.000
_cell.length_c   1.000
_cell.angle_alpha   90.00
_cell.angle_beta   90.00
_cell.angle_gamma   90.00
#
_symmetry.space_group_name_H-M   'P 1'
#
loop_
_entity.id
_entity.type
_entity.pdbx_description
1 polymer ?
#
loop_
_entity_poly.entity_id
_entity_poly.type
_entity_poly.pdbx_seq_one_letter_code
_entity_poly.pdbx_strand_id
1 'polypeptide(L)'
;MAFSAAASDGGAWASLPPALLTMPELLIARTDGRSLLTVCAVAGPGSDPAAIRRRIEARLKGLREQPLPPLDPAPGGPVEVRSVRPPASYEQAVATAVEAIRCGSVEKVVLAREVQVTVPAAHSPGALFGALRDAFSSCFCFCVGTPEAAFIGASPELLVRRSGAVAATVALAGSARRSADPAVDDHLGEQLLHSEKDRSEHAIVARRIERRLGPVAVWVERAAEPVVIRVANIQHLATPIHAQLAESRSVLELAELLHPTPAVGPEPRGEEGERLIAGLERLERGWYAGPVGWMDSVEDGEFCVALRSALLRDRTAHLYAGAGIVADSDPAAELAETEIKLGALLPLLAG
;
A
#
# COMPACT_ATOMS: atom_id res chain seq x y z
N MET A 1 0.00 9.69 0.96
CA MET A 1 -0.11 10.53 -0.27
C MET A 1 -0.98 9.79 -1.27
N ALA A 2 -1.73 10.52 -2.10
CA ALA A 2 -2.51 9.92 -3.18
C ALA A 2 -1.60 9.27 -4.24
N PHE A 3 -2.15 8.32 -5.00
CA PHE A 3 -1.46 7.70 -6.13
C PHE A 3 -1.11 8.72 -7.23
N SER A 4 -2.01 9.66 -7.48
CA SER A 4 -1.77 10.80 -8.37
C SER A 4 -2.18 12.11 -7.70
N ALA A 5 -1.61 13.22 -8.15
CA ALA A 5 -1.86 14.54 -7.59
C ALA A 5 -3.26 15.12 -7.93
N ALA A 6 -4.01 14.49 -8.84
CA ALA A 6 -5.35 14.93 -9.20
C ALA A 6 -6.32 14.59 -8.04
N ALA A 7 -6.68 15.61 -7.25
CA ALA A 7 -7.78 15.51 -6.30
C ALA A 7 -9.10 15.61 -7.05
N SER A 8 -10.07 14.75 -6.76
CA SER A 8 -11.44 14.98 -7.19
C SER A 8 -12.19 15.79 -6.14
N ASP A 9 -13.00 16.75 -6.57
CA ASP A 9 -13.87 17.55 -5.70
C ASP A 9 -15.08 16.74 -5.18
N GLY A 10 -15.11 15.44 -5.41
CA GLY A 10 -16.21 14.54 -5.04
C GLY A 10 -15.77 13.10 -4.88
N GLY A 11 -16.69 12.21 -4.45
CA GLY A 11 -16.44 10.78 -4.33
C GLY A 11 -16.02 10.32 -2.94
N ALA A 12 -15.54 9.09 -2.85
CA ALA A 12 -15.22 8.45 -1.58
C ALA A 12 -14.03 9.13 -0.85
N TRP A 13 -13.13 9.75 -1.58
CA TRP A 13 -11.91 10.39 -1.09
C TRP A 13 -12.04 11.88 -0.74
N ALA A 14 -13.20 12.50 -0.98
CA ALA A 14 -13.40 13.96 -0.85
C ALA A 14 -13.05 14.55 0.54
N SER A 15 -13.11 13.75 1.62
CA SER A 15 -12.74 14.20 2.97
C SER A 15 -11.24 14.05 3.31
N LEU A 16 -10.46 13.49 2.41
CA LEU A 16 -9.03 13.27 2.60
C LEU A 16 -8.22 14.10 1.59
N PRO A 17 -7.21 14.85 2.03
CA PRO A 17 -6.37 15.62 1.11
C PRO A 17 -5.52 14.69 0.24
N PRO A 18 -5.08 15.14 -0.95
CA PRO A 18 -4.17 14.36 -1.80
C PRO A 18 -2.86 13.97 -1.10
N ALA A 19 -2.39 14.79 -0.18
CA ALA A 19 -1.23 14.50 0.65
C ALA A 19 -1.49 14.95 2.09
N LEU A 20 -1.08 14.13 3.06
CA LEU A 20 -1.18 14.42 4.47
C LEU A 20 0.16 14.13 5.14
N LEU A 21 0.75 15.14 5.75
CA LEU A 21 1.88 15.01 6.67
C LEU A 21 1.43 15.50 8.04
N THR A 22 1.56 14.65 9.04
CA THR A 22 1.13 14.95 10.40
C THR A 22 2.29 14.82 11.38
N MET A 23 2.56 15.88 12.13
CA MET A 23 3.37 15.79 13.35
C MET A 23 2.41 15.51 14.51
N PRO A 24 2.44 14.32 15.12
CA PRO A 24 1.48 13.97 16.16
C PRO A 24 1.76 14.75 17.46
N GLU A 25 0.69 15.21 18.12
CA GLU A 25 0.79 15.78 19.47
C GLU A 25 1.26 14.73 20.49
N LEU A 26 0.81 13.50 20.31
CA LEU A 26 1.20 12.33 21.09
C LEU A 26 1.68 11.21 20.15
N LEU A 27 2.89 10.74 20.36
CA LEU A 27 3.47 9.62 19.63
C LEU A 27 3.90 8.55 20.63
N ILE A 28 3.44 7.33 20.44
CA ILE A 28 3.94 6.14 21.12
C ILE A 28 4.70 5.32 20.09
N ALA A 29 6.00 5.22 20.27
CA ALA A 29 6.87 4.38 19.44
C ALA A 29 7.33 3.17 20.28
N ARG A 30 7.39 2.00 19.65
CA ARG A 30 7.95 0.79 20.23
C ARG A 30 9.07 0.26 19.34
N THR A 31 10.28 0.23 19.91
CA THR A 31 11.48 -0.25 19.20
C THR A 31 12.32 -1.07 20.17
N ASP A 32 12.78 -2.24 19.76
CA ASP A 32 13.66 -3.12 20.54
C ASP A 32 13.14 -3.43 21.96
N GLY A 33 11.83 -3.66 22.07
CA GLY A 33 11.19 -3.96 23.34
C GLY A 33 11.00 -2.75 24.27
N ARG A 34 11.43 -1.55 23.87
CA ARG A 34 11.21 -0.30 24.59
C ARG A 34 10.03 0.45 24.01
N SER A 35 9.24 1.08 24.88
CA SER A 35 8.18 2.00 24.47
C SER A 35 8.61 3.41 24.82
N LEU A 36 8.54 4.31 23.83
CA LEU A 36 8.83 5.74 23.98
C LEU A 36 7.53 6.52 23.77
N LEU A 37 7.19 7.38 24.71
CA LEU A 37 6.13 8.37 24.57
C LEU A 37 6.75 9.73 24.28
N THR A 38 6.46 10.30 23.13
CA THR A 38 6.85 11.64 22.73
C THR A 38 5.62 12.54 22.73
N VAL A 39 5.74 13.73 23.32
CA VAL A 39 4.70 14.75 23.29
C VAL A 39 5.24 15.98 22.58
N CYS A 40 4.57 16.40 21.52
CA CYS A 40 4.92 17.56 20.72
C CYS A 40 3.95 18.71 20.99
N ALA A 41 4.47 19.91 21.03
CA ALA A 41 3.66 21.14 21.11
C ALA A 41 4.26 22.20 20.20
N VAL A 42 3.40 22.94 19.51
CA VAL A 42 3.80 24.09 18.69
C VAL A 42 3.84 25.34 19.59
N ALA A 43 4.96 26.04 19.55
CA ALA A 43 5.16 27.36 20.20
C ALA A 43 5.34 28.43 19.12
N GLY A 44 4.56 29.48 19.15
CA GLY A 44 4.71 30.65 18.29
C GLY A 44 5.42 31.80 19.03
N PRO A 45 5.73 32.90 18.33
CA PRO A 45 6.22 34.11 18.97
C PRO A 45 5.27 34.57 20.10
N GLY A 46 5.81 34.77 21.33
CA GLY A 46 5.01 35.19 22.49
C GLY A 46 4.27 34.06 23.21
N SER A 47 4.46 32.80 22.86
CA SER A 47 3.91 31.69 23.62
C SER A 47 4.47 31.63 25.04
N ASP A 48 3.58 31.44 26.05
CA ASP A 48 3.99 31.19 27.41
C ASP A 48 4.46 29.74 27.62
N PRO A 49 5.74 29.46 27.90
CA PRO A 49 6.23 28.10 28.10
C PRO A 49 5.51 27.36 29.24
N ALA A 50 5.07 28.08 30.27
CA ALA A 50 4.35 27.48 31.38
C ALA A 50 2.94 27.04 31.00
N ALA A 51 2.27 27.78 30.11
CA ALA A 51 0.98 27.38 29.54
C ALA A 51 1.11 26.13 28.63
N ILE A 52 2.15 26.08 27.80
CA ILE A 52 2.45 24.91 26.96
C ILE A 52 2.70 23.69 27.85
N ARG A 53 3.54 23.83 28.88
CA ARG A 53 3.82 22.72 29.80
C ARG A 53 2.56 22.22 30.51
N ARG A 54 1.73 23.12 31.03
CA ARG A 54 0.45 22.74 31.66
C ARG A 54 -0.46 21.96 30.70
N ARG A 55 -0.52 22.36 29.40
CA ARG A 55 -1.29 21.67 28.38
C ARG A 55 -0.74 20.25 28.13
N ILE A 56 0.58 20.09 28.02
CA ILE A 56 1.25 18.80 27.89
C ILE A 56 0.92 17.89 29.08
N GLU A 57 1.11 18.42 30.32
CA GLU A 57 0.82 17.66 31.55
C GLU A 57 -0.65 17.24 31.65
N ALA A 58 -1.59 18.11 31.26
CA ALA A 58 -3.00 17.78 31.24
C ALA A 58 -3.31 16.68 30.24
N ARG A 59 -2.67 16.71 29.05
CA ARG A 59 -2.80 15.69 28.01
C ARG A 59 -2.28 14.34 28.50
N LEU A 60 -1.10 14.31 29.14
CA LEU A 60 -0.50 13.10 29.70
C LEU A 60 -1.38 12.49 30.80
N LYS A 61 -1.93 13.31 31.71
CA LYS A 61 -2.87 12.84 32.74
C LYS A 61 -4.16 12.25 32.20
N GLY A 62 -4.56 12.68 30.99
CA GLY A 62 -5.74 12.18 30.28
C GLY A 62 -5.52 10.85 29.55
N LEU A 63 -4.28 10.41 29.36
CA LEU A 63 -4.00 9.14 28.69
C LEU A 63 -4.51 7.98 29.52
N ARG A 64 -5.17 7.06 28.85
CA ARG A 64 -5.63 5.78 29.40
C ARG A 64 -5.21 4.69 28.46
N GLU A 65 -4.69 3.61 28.99
CA GLU A 65 -4.51 2.38 28.26
C GLU A 65 -5.87 1.75 28.01
N GLN A 66 -6.21 1.57 26.76
CA GLN A 66 -7.43 0.87 26.35
C GLN A 66 -7.05 -0.15 25.26
N PRO A 67 -7.46 -1.41 25.42
CA PRO A 67 -7.28 -2.37 24.34
C PRO A 67 -8.08 -1.92 23.10
N LEU A 68 -7.60 -2.28 21.92
CA LEU A 68 -8.41 -2.12 20.72
C LEU A 68 -9.71 -2.90 20.86
N PRO A 69 -10.86 -2.38 20.42
CA PRO A 69 -12.10 -3.12 20.47
C PRO A 69 -11.98 -4.41 19.66
N PRO A 70 -12.57 -5.52 20.13
CA PRO A 70 -12.60 -6.75 19.34
C PRO A 70 -13.42 -6.54 18.08
N LEU A 71 -13.01 -7.19 16.98
CA LEU A 71 -13.83 -7.24 15.76
C LEU A 71 -15.05 -8.13 16.03
N ASP A 72 -16.24 -7.62 15.73
CA ASP A 72 -17.45 -8.44 15.73
C ASP A 72 -17.42 -9.36 14.48
N PRO A 73 -17.36 -10.69 14.66
CA PRO A 73 -17.30 -11.62 13.53
C PRO A 73 -18.64 -11.79 12.80
N ALA A 74 -19.74 -11.30 13.38
CA ALA A 74 -21.07 -11.47 12.83
C ALA A 74 -21.86 -10.16 12.94
N PRO A 75 -21.66 -9.20 12.00
CA PRO A 75 -22.48 -7.98 11.98
C PRO A 75 -23.95 -8.37 11.84
N GLY A 76 -24.78 -7.93 12.80
CA GLY A 76 -26.17 -8.34 12.93
C GLY A 76 -27.08 -7.79 11.80
N GLY A 77 -27.01 -8.36 10.60
CA GLY A 77 -27.87 -7.99 9.48
C GLY A 77 -27.24 -8.28 8.12
N PRO A 78 -27.91 -7.89 7.02
CA PRO A 78 -27.42 -8.18 5.67
C PRO A 78 -26.13 -7.42 5.35
N VAL A 79 -25.19 -8.11 4.73
CA VAL A 79 -23.97 -7.55 4.17
C VAL A 79 -24.10 -7.56 2.67
N GLU A 80 -23.83 -6.43 2.04
CA GLU A 80 -23.81 -6.28 0.58
C GLU A 80 -22.36 -6.15 0.11
N VAL A 81 -21.93 -7.04 -0.79
CA VAL A 81 -20.65 -6.98 -1.48
C VAL A 81 -20.91 -6.70 -2.95
N ARG A 82 -20.40 -5.57 -3.45
CA ARG A 82 -20.66 -5.12 -4.81
C ARG A 82 -19.40 -4.65 -5.51
N SER A 83 -19.15 -5.18 -6.69
CA SER A 83 -18.14 -4.61 -7.61
C SER A 83 -18.69 -3.27 -8.15
N VAL A 84 -17.93 -2.18 -8.04
CA VAL A 84 -18.37 -0.85 -8.52
C VAL A 84 -18.60 -0.85 -10.01
N ARG A 85 -17.75 -1.54 -10.75
CA ARG A 85 -17.93 -1.83 -12.18
C ARG A 85 -18.04 -3.35 -12.38
N PRO A 86 -18.83 -3.82 -13.36
CA PRO A 86 -18.92 -5.26 -13.66
C PRO A 86 -17.54 -5.89 -13.88
N PRO A 87 -17.28 -7.12 -13.40
CA PRO A 87 -16.02 -7.83 -13.63
C PRO A 87 -15.60 -7.89 -15.10
N ALA A 88 -16.56 -8.09 -16.03
CA ALA A 88 -16.31 -8.06 -17.46
C ALA A 88 -15.72 -6.72 -17.97
N SER A 89 -16.00 -5.61 -17.29
CA SER A 89 -15.37 -4.32 -17.63
C SER A 89 -13.88 -4.29 -17.29
N TYR A 90 -13.47 -5.02 -16.25
CA TYR A 90 -12.06 -5.17 -15.91
C TYR A 90 -11.35 -6.06 -16.92
N GLU A 91 -11.94 -7.20 -17.30
CA GLU A 91 -11.39 -8.08 -18.34
C GLU A 91 -11.23 -7.34 -19.67
N GLN A 92 -12.21 -6.53 -20.07
CA GLN A 92 -12.10 -5.68 -21.27
C GLN A 92 -10.98 -4.64 -21.15
N ALA A 93 -10.79 -4.03 -19.98
CA ALA A 93 -9.71 -3.09 -19.75
C ALA A 93 -8.34 -3.77 -19.85
N VAL A 94 -8.21 -4.99 -19.30
CA VAL A 94 -7.00 -5.82 -19.44
C VAL A 94 -6.71 -6.13 -20.90
N ALA A 95 -7.71 -6.60 -21.68
CA ALA A 95 -7.53 -6.89 -23.10
C ALA A 95 -7.05 -5.66 -23.87
N THR A 96 -7.63 -4.49 -23.61
CA THR A 96 -7.22 -3.22 -24.25
C THR A 96 -5.79 -2.82 -23.84
N ALA A 97 -5.42 -3.01 -22.58
CA ALA A 97 -4.06 -2.73 -22.11
C ALA A 97 -3.03 -3.66 -22.78
N VAL A 98 -3.34 -4.95 -22.93
CA VAL A 98 -2.48 -5.92 -23.65
C VAL A 98 -2.25 -5.48 -25.10
N GLU A 99 -3.28 -5.02 -25.79
CA GLU A 99 -3.15 -4.47 -27.16
C GLU A 99 -2.24 -3.24 -27.20
N ALA A 100 -2.40 -2.29 -26.27
CA ALA A 100 -1.55 -1.10 -26.16
C ALA A 100 -0.09 -1.46 -25.90
N ILE A 101 0.17 -2.46 -25.03
CA ILE A 101 1.51 -2.97 -24.74
C ILE A 101 2.12 -3.62 -26.00
N ARG A 102 1.38 -4.45 -26.70
CA ARG A 102 1.83 -5.10 -27.95
C ARG A 102 2.12 -4.12 -29.07
N CYS A 103 1.41 -2.99 -29.10
CA CYS A 103 1.68 -1.89 -30.02
C CYS A 103 2.87 -1.01 -29.58
N GLY A 104 3.47 -1.25 -28.42
CA GLY A 104 4.66 -0.55 -27.94
C GLY A 104 4.40 0.81 -27.28
N SER A 105 3.14 1.15 -26.96
CA SER A 105 2.79 2.38 -26.26
C SER A 105 3.35 2.40 -24.84
N VAL A 106 3.32 1.26 -24.16
CA VAL A 106 3.88 1.03 -22.82
C VAL A 106 4.46 -0.38 -22.74
N GLU A 107 5.36 -0.62 -21.80
CA GLU A 107 5.94 -1.96 -21.54
C GLU A 107 5.08 -2.76 -20.54
N LYS A 108 4.48 -2.04 -19.57
CA LYS A 108 3.66 -2.59 -18.50
C LYS A 108 2.70 -1.52 -17.96
N VAL A 109 1.53 -1.93 -17.52
CA VAL A 109 0.64 -1.10 -16.68
C VAL A 109 0.10 -1.92 -15.52
N VAL A 110 -0.37 -1.25 -14.47
CA VAL A 110 -1.16 -1.90 -13.42
C VAL A 110 -2.58 -1.39 -13.49
N LEU A 111 -3.55 -2.28 -13.63
CA LEU A 111 -4.97 -1.93 -13.62
C LEU A 111 -5.61 -2.38 -12.31
N ALA A 112 -6.38 -1.48 -11.70
CA ALA A 112 -7.07 -1.69 -10.44
C ALA A 112 -8.60 -1.68 -10.63
N ARG A 113 -9.29 -2.30 -9.68
CA ARG A 113 -10.76 -2.28 -9.55
C ARG A 113 -11.17 -2.05 -8.09
N GLU A 114 -12.40 -1.60 -7.90
CA GLU A 114 -13.00 -1.32 -6.60
C GLU A 114 -14.15 -2.28 -6.32
N VAL A 115 -14.19 -2.79 -5.07
CA VAL A 115 -15.30 -3.53 -4.49
C VAL A 115 -15.76 -2.82 -3.23
N GLN A 116 -17.04 -2.62 -3.08
CA GLN A 116 -17.66 -2.02 -1.89
C GLN A 116 -18.29 -3.10 -1.02
N VAL A 117 -18.09 -2.96 0.29
CA VAL A 117 -18.75 -3.77 1.32
C VAL A 117 -19.58 -2.84 2.18
N THR A 118 -20.90 -3.02 2.18
CA THR A 118 -21.82 -2.27 3.02
C THR A 118 -22.39 -3.17 4.10
N VAL A 119 -22.25 -2.73 5.35
CA VAL A 119 -22.68 -3.46 6.55
C VAL A 119 -23.77 -2.68 7.32
N PRO A 120 -24.55 -3.35 8.20
CA PRO A 120 -25.65 -2.71 8.92
C PRO A 120 -25.23 -1.58 9.88
N ALA A 121 -24.03 -1.69 10.47
CA ALA A 121 -23.47 -0.72 11.42
C ALA A 121 -22.17 -0.14 10.88
N ALA A 122 -21.76 1.04 11.36
CA ALA A 122 -20.49 1.64 10.94
C ALA A 122 -19.31 0.75 11.29
N HIS A 123 -18.35 0.65 10.36
CA HIS A 123 -17.10 -0.06 10.62
C HIS A 123 -16.34 0.59 11.77
N SER A 124 -15.75 -0.25 12.64
CA SER A 124 -14.81 0.19 13.67
C SER A 124 -13.37 0.14 13.15
N PRO A 125 -12.73 1.28 12.80
CA PRO A 125 -11.36 1.26 12.30
C PRO A 125 -10.36 0.63 13.27
N GLY A 126 -10.57 0.83 14.60
CA GLY A 126 -9.72 0.26 15.64
C GLY A 126 -9.83 -1.27 15.71
N ALA A 127 -11.04 -1.82 15.64
CA ALA A 127 -11.28 -3.27 15.65
C ALA A 127 -10.67 -3.94 14.41
N LEU A 128 -10.91 -3.36 13.22
CA LEU A 128 -10.36 -3.85 11.96
C LEU A 128 -8.83 -3.77 11.94
N PHE A 129 -8.25 -2.68 12.44
CA PHE A 129 -6.80 -2.53 12.54
C PHE A 129 -6.18 -3.56 13.48
N GLY A 130 -6.83 -3.87 14.61
CA GLY A 130 -6.41 -4.95 15.52
C GLY A 130 -6.37 -6.29 14.80
N ALA A 131 -7.47 -6.67 14.14
CA ALA A 131 -7.57 -7.91 13.37
C ALA A 131 -6.54 -7.99 12.22
N LEU A 132 -6.29 -6.87 11.52
CA LEU A 132 -5.26 -6.82 10.47
C LEU A 132 -3.87 -7.08 11.02
N ARG A 133 -3.51 -6.47 12.15
CA ARG A 133 -2.20 -6.68 12.78
C ARG A 133 -1.97 -8.14 13.21
N ASP A 134 -3.02 -8.78 13.69
CA ASP A 134 -2.95 -10.19 14.13
C ASP A 134 -2.85 -11.12 12.91
N ALA A 135 -3.62 -10.87 11.84
CA ALA A 135 -3.66 -11.71 10.65
C ALA A 135 -2.42 -11.51 9.73
N PHE A 136 -1.84 -10.30 9.70
CA PHE A 136 -0.78 -9.91 8.75
C PHE A 136 0.47 -9.39 9.47
N SER A 137 0.98 -10.16 10.43
CA SER A 137 2.12 -9.78 11.27
C SER A 137 3.43 -9.50 10.52
N SER A 138 3.58 -9.98 9.27
CA SER A 138 4.73 -9.72 8.38
C SER A 138 4.53 -8.53 7.44
N CYS A 139 3.39 -7.82 7.53
CA CYS A 139 3.06 -6.70 6.68
C CYS A 139 3.20 -5.35 7.41
N PHE A 140 3.31 -4.29 6.64
CA PHE A 140 3.17 -2.91 7.13
C PHE A 140 1.69 -2.62 7.37
N CYS A 141 1.24 -2.74 8.62
CA CYS A 141 -0.13 -2.43 9.00
C CYS A 141 -0.25 -0.93 9.31
N PHE A 142 -1.22 -0.27 8.68
CA PHE A 142 -1.47 1.15 8.88
C PHE A 142 -2.96 1.45 9.05
N CYS A 143 -3.24 2.51 9.80
CA CYS A 143 -4.57 3.11 9.95
C CYS A 143 -4.38 4.63 10.04
N VAL A 144 -4.84 5.35 9.04
CA VAL A 144 -4.78 6.82 8.97
C VAL A 144 -6.20 7.33 8.77
N GLY A 145 -6.64 8.25 9.61
CA GLY A 145 -8.03 8.68 9.55
C GLY A 145 -8.29 10.10 10.03
N THR A 146 -9.46 10.56 9.64
CA THR A 146 -10.17 11.73 10.14
C THR A 146 -11.43 11.26 10.86
N PRO A 147 -12.23 12.16 11.48
CA PRO A 147 -13.52 11.77 12.02
C PRO A 147 -14.51 11.17 10.99
N GLU A 148 -14.35 11.51 9.70
CA GLU A 148 -15.26 11.14 8.62
C GLU A 148 -14.86 9.88 7.85
N ALA A 149 -13.59 9.52 7.89
CA ALA A 149 -13.05 8.40 7.10
C ALA A 149 -11.78 7.84 7.72
N ALA A 150 -11.55 6.54 7.54
CA ALA A 150 -10.29 5.91 7.90
C ALA A 150 -9.76 5.05 6.74
N PHE A 151 -8.49 5.22 6.40
CA PHE A 151 -7.80 4.41 5.42
C PHE A 151 -6.92 3.39 6.15
N ILE A 152 -7.22 2.12 5.98
CA ILE A 152 -6.56 1.01 6.66
C ILE A 152 -5.94 0.06 5.66
N GLY A 153 -4.89 -0.65 6.06
CA GLY A 153 -4.30 -1.68 5.21
C GLY A 153 -3.20 -2.48 5.87
N ALA A 154 -2.81 -3.56 5.19
CA ALA A 154 -1.70 -4.44 5.55
C ALA A 154 -0.86 -4.73 4.30
N SER A 155 0.09 -3.84 4.02
CA SER A 155 0.90 -3.91 2.81
C SER A 155 2.11 -4.83 2.98
N PRO A 156 2.37 -5.73 2.03
CA PRO A 156 3.62 -6.50 2.00
C PRO A 156 4.77 -5.74 1.33
N GLU A 157 4.52 -4.58 0.70
CA GLU A 157 5.46 -3.93 -0.21
C GLU A 157 6.15 -2.73 0.43
N LEU A 158 7.45 -2.88 0.71
CA LEU A 158 8.33 -1.78 1.09
C LEU A 158 8.64 -0.92 -0.14
N LEU A 159 8.19 0.33 -0.14
CA LEU A 159 8.58 1.29 -1.17
C LEU A 159 10.03 1.72 -0.97
N VAL A 160 10.36 2.18 0.23
CA VAL A 160 11.73 2.55 0.61
C VAL A 160 11.86 2.68 2.12
N ARG A 161 13.02 2.28 2.64
CA ARG A 161 13.52 2.58 3.97
C ARG A 161 14.85 3.31 3.84
N ARG A 162 15.03 4.36 4.63
CA ARG A 162 16.31 5.04 4.78
C ARG A 162 16.81 4.88 6.22
N SER A 163 18.10 4.61 6.35
CA SER A 163 18.81 4.62 7.61
C SER A 163 20.18 5.25 7.38
N GLY A 164 20.37 6.49 7.80
CA GLY A 164 21.56 7.28 7.51
C GLY A 164 21.79 7.43 6.01
N ALA A 165 22.92 6.95 5.51
CA ALA A 165 23.28 7.03 4.10
C ALA A 165 22.85 5.78 3.29
N VAL A 166 22.09 4.86 3.87
CA VAL A 166 21.64 3.63 3.20
C VAL A 166 20.14 3.71 2.90
N ALA A 167 19.80 3.46 1.63
CA ALA A 167 18.43 3.22 1.19
C ALA A 167 18.23 1.73 0.93
N ALA A 168 17.11 1.18 1.36
CA ALA A 168 16.70 -0.20 1.13
C ALA A 168 15.29 -0.24 0.55
N THR A 169 15.04 -1.11 -0.42
CA THR A 169 13.73 -1.36 -1.01
C THR A 169 13.62 -2.82 -1.45
N VAL A 170 12.44 -3.23 -1.87
CA VAL A 170 12.19 -4.57 -2.39
C VAL A 170 11.36 -4.45 -3.67
N ALA A 171 11.87 -4.97 -4.77
CA ALA A 171 11.03 -5.19 -5.93
C ALA A 171 10.08 -6.36 -5.63
N LEU A 172 8.77 -6.13 -5.76
CA LEU A 172 7.73 -7.11 -5.49
C LEU A 172 6.76 -7.15 -6.67
N ALA A 173 6.74 -8.26 -7.42
CA ALA A 173 5.82 -8.48 -8.53
C ALA A 173 5.76 -9.98 -8.87
N GLY A 174 4.72 -10.39 -9.60
CA GLY A 174 4.39 -11.79 -9.78
C GLY A 174 3.72 -12.37 -8.54
N SER A 175 2.67 -13.17 -8.71
CA SER A 175 1.88 -13.66 -7.57
C SER A 175 1.34 -15.07 -7.80
N ALA A 176 1.30 -15.87 -6.73
CA ALA A 176 0.61 -17.13 -6.67
C ALA A 176 -0.21 -17.24 -5.38
N ARG A 177 -1.34 -17.97 -5.45
CA ARG A 177 -2.16 -18.25 -4.26
C ARG A 177 -1.38 -19.09 -3.25
N ARG A 178 -1.78 -19.00 -1.98
CA ARG A 178 -1.34 -19.91 -0.93
C ARG A 178 -2.20 -21.18 -0.91
N SER A 179 -1.68 -22.23 -0.29
CA SER A 179 -2.44 -23.44 0.00
C SER A 179 -2.29 -23.80 1.49
N ALA A 180 -3.34 -24.38 2.08
CA ALA A 180 -3.27 -24.94 3.43
C ALA A 180 -2.45 -26.24 3.48
N ASP A 181 -2.30 -26.93 2.35
CA ASP A 181 -1.39 -28.07 2.22
C ASP A 181 0.02 -27.55 1.94
N PRO A 182 1.01 -27.82 2.82
CA PRO A 182 2.38 -27.32 2.66
C PRO A 182 3.06 -27.78 1.37
N ALA A 183 2.81 -29.02 0.90
CA ALA A 183 3.44 -29.54 -0.31
C ALA A 183 2.87 -28.85 -1.56
N VAL A 184 1.56 -28.55 -1.58
CA VAL A 184 0.93 -27.77 -2.64
C VAL A 184 1.40 -26.33 -2.58
N ASP A 185 1.53 -25.75 -1.40
CA ASP A 185 2.02 -24.35 -1.22
C ASP A 185 3.45 -24.17 -1.73
N ASP A 186 4.33 -25.12 -1.41
CA ASP A 186 5.71 -25.15 -1.89
C ASP A 186 5.76 -25.32 -3.43
N HIS A 187 4.95 -26.23 -3.97
CA HIS A 187 4.86 -26.42 -5.42
C HIS A 187 4.38 -25.18 -6.16
N LEU A 188 3.40 -24.46 -5.62
CA LEU A 188 2.93 -23.19 -6.20
C LEU A 188 4.04 -22.12 -6.16
N GLY A 189 4.84 -22.07 -5.09
CA GLY A 189 6.02 -21.20 -5.00
C GLY A 189 7.09 -21.53 -6.03
N GLU A 190 7.38 -22.82 -6.24
CA GLU A 190 8.31 -23.29 -7.27
C GLU A 190 7.80 -22.97 -8.69
N GLN A 191 6.52 -23.16 -8.96
CA GLN A 191 5.92 -22.75 -10.22
C GLN A 191 6.07 -21.24 -10.47
N LEU A 192 5.85 -20.41 -9.44
CA LEU A 192 6.02 -18.96 -9.54
C LEU A 192 7.48 -18.58 -9.86
N LEU A 193 8.47 -19.23 -9.23
CA LEU A 193 9.89 -19.01 -9.49
C LEU A 193 10.29 -19.34 -10.93
N HIS A 194 9.59 -20.28 -11.58
CA HIS A 194 9.90 -20.74 -12.94
C HIS A 194 8.95 -20.18 -14.01
N SER A 195 7.93 -19.40 -13.63
CA SER A 195 7.01 -18.77 -14.56
C SER A 195 7.72 -17.67 -15.36
N GLU A 196 7.84 -17.84 -16.66
CA GLU A 196 8.46 -16.84 -17.56
C GLU A 196 7.71 -15.51 -17.53
N LYS A 197 6.36 -15.53 -17.51
CA LYS A 197 5.52 -14.34 -17.39
C LYS A 197 5.83 -13.58 -16.12
N ASP A 198 5.77 -14.26 -14.95
CA ASP A 198 5.95 -13.61 -13.64
C ASP A 198 7.38 -13.11 -13.46
N ARG A 199 8.37 -13.86 -13.93
CA ARG A 199 9.78 -13.42 -13.92
C ARG A 199 10.01 -12.22 -14.83
N SER A 200 9.37 -12.15 -15.98
CA SER A 200 9.45 -11.00 -16.90
C SER A 200 8.84 -9.76 -16.26
N GLU A 201 7.64 -9.88 -15.70
CA GLU A 201 6.97 -8.81 -14.96
C GLU A 201 7.84 -8.31 -13.81
N HIS A 202 8.37 -9.22 -12.99
CA HIS A 202 9.22 -8.92 -11.85
C HIS A 202 10.52 -8.21 -12.26
N ALA A 203 11.17 -8.68 -13.33
CA ALA A 203 12.40 -8.09 -13.84
C ALA A 203 12.23 -6.62 -14.28
N ILE A 204 11.07 -6.25 -14.83
CA ILE A 204 10.75 -4.85 -15.17
C ILE A 204 10.79 -3.99 -13.90
N VAL A 205 10.13 -4.43 -12.82
CA VAL A 205 10.09 -3.71 -11.55
C VAL A 205 11.49 -3.56 -10.95
N ALA A 206 12.25 -4.66 -10.84
CA ALA A 206 13.59 -4.66 -10.25
C ALA A 206 14.55 -3.75 -11.02
N ARG A 207 14.60 -3.86 -12.35
CA ARG A 207 15.45 -3.01 -13.20
C ARG A 207 15.09 -1.53 -13.09
N ARG A 208 13.79 -1.22 -12.96
CA ARG A 208 13.36 0.18 -12.87
C ARG A 208 13.75 0.81 -11.56
N ILE A 209 13.59 0.10 -10.45
CA ILE A 209 14.03 0.57 -9.12
C ILE A 209 15.53 0.83 -9.13
N GLU A 210 16.33 -0.14 -9.59
CA GLU A 210 17.79 -0.02 -9.71
C GLU A 210 18.19 1.21 -10.55
N ARG A 211 17.55 1.39 -11.72
CA ARG A 211 17.81 2.52 -12.62
C ARG A 211 17.47 3.87 -12.01
N ARG A 212 16.41 3.94 -11.16
CA ARG A 212 16.03 5.20 -10.48
C ARG A 212 16.96 5.53 -9.31
N LEU A 213 17.46 4.54 -8.59
CA LEU A 213 18.40 4.75 -7.50
C LEU A 213 19.81 5.08 -7.99
N GLY A 214 20.24 4.57 -9.15
CA GLY A 214 21.58 4.76 -9.70
C GLY A 214 22.08 6.20 -9.70
N PRO A 215 21.32 7.21 -10.21
CA PRO A 215 21.77 8.60 -10.24
C PRO A 215 21.98 9.27 -8.88
N VAL A 216 21.41 8.72 -7.80
CA VAL A 216 21.46 9.28 -6.44
C VAL A 216 22.31 8.46 -5.48
N ALA A 217 22.93 7.40 -5.98
CA ALA A 217 23.70 6.44 -5.18
C ALA A 217 25.15 6.33 -5.66
N VAL A 218 26.07 6.07 -4.71
CA VAL A 218 27.45 5.70 -5.01
C VAL A 218 27.48 4.29 -5.61
N TRP A 219 26.66 3.39 -5.10
CA TRP A 219 26.42 2.05 -5.63
C TRP A 219 24.99 1.60 -5.34
N VAL A 220 24.50 0.72 -6.19
CA VAL A 220 23.23 0.00 -6.00
C VAL A 220 23.53 -1.49 -6.11
N GLU A 221 23.10 -2.24 -5.12
CA GLU A 221 23.20 -3.70 -5.10
C GLU A 221 21.81 -4.31 -5.16
N ARG A 222 21.61 -5.19 -6.09
CA ARG A 222 20.39 -5.95 -6.29
C ARG A 222 20.71 -7.45 -6.23
N ALA A 223 19.91 -8.22 -5.48
CA ALA A 223 20.02 -9.67 -5.50
C ALA A 223 19.89 -10.21 -6.93
N ALA A 224 20.75 -11.15 -7.30
CA ALA A 224 20.84 -11.69 -8.67
C ALA A 224 19.55 -12.42 -9.08
N GLU A 225 18.95 -13.19 -8.17
CA GLU A 225 17.74 -13.96 -8.38
C GLU A 225 16.65 -13.54 -7.38
N PRO A 226 15.37 -13.57 -7.79
CA PRO A 226 14.27 -13.35 -6.87
C PRO A 226 14.08 -14.55 -5.94
N VAL A 227 13.50 -14.28 -4.78
CA VAL A 227 13.04 -15.29 -3.83
C VAL A 227 11.53 -15.25 -3.71
N VAL A 228 10.91 -16.35 -3.27
CA VAL A 228 9.48 -16.36 -2.93
C VAL A 228 9.31 -15.86 -1.50
N ILE A 229 8.52 -14.80 -1.33
CA ILE A 229 8.01 -14.41 -0.01
C ILE A 229 6.56 -14.82 0.13
N ARG A 230 6.19 -15.24 1.34
CA ARG A 230 4.84 -15.72 1.67
C ARG A 230 4.16 -14.74 2.60
N VAL A 231 3.04 -14.22 2.15
CA VAL A 231 2.12 -13.40 2.95
C VAL A 231 0.86 -14.23 3.24
N ALA A 232 0.00 -13.83 4.13
CA ALA A 232 -1.08 -14.67 4.64
C ALA A 232 -1.85 -15.46 3.56
N ASN A 233 -2.26 -14.82 2.48
CA ASN A 233 -3.11 -15.43 1.44
C ASN A 233 -2.47 -15.52 0.04
N ILE A 234 -1.24 -15.04 -0.13
CA ILE A 234 -0.57 -14.95 -1.42
C ILE A 234 0.95 -15.09 -1.28
N GLN A 235 1.61 -15.58 -2.33
CA GLN A 235 3.07 -15.60 -2.48
C GLN A 235 3.48 -14.62 -3.57
N HIS A 236 4.66 -14.02 -3.43
CA HIS A 236 5.21 -13.08 -4.42
C HIS A 236 6.68 -13.38 -4.71
N LEU A 237 7.14 -13.02 -5.90
CA LEU A 237 8.57 -12.87 -6.18
C LEU A 237 9.06 -11.57 -5.55
N ALA A 238 10.20 -11.65 -4.87
CA ALA A 238 10.82 -10.53 -4.18
C ALA A 238 12.31 -10.45 -4.48
N THR A 239 12.81 -9.26 -4.79
CA THR A 239 14.23 -8.98 -4.95
C THR A 239 14.64 -7.82 -4.06
N PRO A 240 15.42 -8.05 -2.99
CA PRO A 240 15.99 -6.99 -2.18
C PRO A 240 16.95 -6.11 -2.99
N ILE A 241 16.87 -4.79 -2.77
CA ILE A 241 17.74 -3.80 -3.40
C ILE A 241 18.24 -2.84 -2.32
N HIS A 242 19.55 -2.64 -2.26
CA HIS A 242 20.21 -1.71 -1.35
C HIS A 242 20.98 -0.66 -2.14
N ALA A 243 21.07 0.55 -1.62
CA ALA A 243 21.83 1.62 -2.24
C ALA A 243 22.57 2.43 -1.17
N GLN A 244 23.82 2.76 -1.41
CA GLN A 244 24.57 3.75 -0.66
C GLN A 244 24.33 5.11 -1.31
N LEU A 245 23.66 6.02 -0.63
CA LEU A 245 23.38 7.35 -1.15
C LEU A 245 24.66 8.16 -1.32
N ALA A 246 24.75 8.89 -2.43
CA ALA A 246 25.90 9.76 -2.72
C ALA A 246 25.82 11.07 -1.93
N GLU A 247 24.59 11.54 -1.64
CA GLU A 247 24.30 12.74 -0.88
C GLU A 247 23.15 12.47 0.10
N SER A 248 23.01 13.33 1.12
CA SER A 248 21.87 13.23 2.05
C SER A 248 20.57 13.52 1.29
N ARG A 249 19.63 12.59 1.38
CA ARG A 249 18.26 12.70 0.88
C ARG A 249 17.32 12.13 1.93
N SER A 250 16.24 12.83 2.20
CA SER A 250 15.22 12.33 3.11
C SER A 250 14.53 11.07 2.57
N VAL A 251 13.97 10.26 3.48
CA VAL A 251 13.14 9.11 3.05
C VAL A 251 11.95 9.55 2.21
N LEU A 252 11.44 10.77 2.40
CA LEU A 252 10.33 11.33 1.62
C LEU A 252 10.76 11.62 0.16
N GLU A 253 11.93 12.22 -0.06
CA GLU A 253 12.48 12.43 -1.41
C GLU A 253 12.75 11.10 -2.13
N LEU A 254 13.21 10.07 -1.39
CA LEU A 254 13.39 8.73 -1.95
C LEU A 254 12.05 8.07 -2.29
N ALA A 255 11.02 8.27 -1.48
CA ALA A 255 9.68 7.78 -1.78
C ALA A 255 9.10 8.46 -3.04
N GLU A 256 9.29 9.77 -3.22
CA GLU A 256 8.89 10.51 -4.42
C GLU A 256 9.67 10.04 -5.65
N LEU A 257 10.96 9.80 -5.52
CA LEU A 257 11.83 9.28 -6.58
C LEU A 257 11.33 7.93 -7.10
N LEU A 258 10.96 7.02 -6.20
CA LEU A 258 10.57 5.66 -6.56
C LEU A 258 9.10 5.53 -6.93
N HIS A 259 8.20 6.32 -6.33
CA HIS A 259 6.76 6.22 -6.57
C HIS A 259 6.32 6.96 -7.85
N PRO A 260 5.38 6.39 -8.64
CA PRO A 260 4.93 5.00 -8.60
C PRO A 260 6.00 4.05 -9.17
N THR A 261 6.13 2.88 -8.55
CA THR A 261 6.90 1.78 -9.13
C THR A 261 6.11 1.10 -10.24
N PRO A 262 6.75 0.32 -11.14
CA PRO A 262 6.01 -0.48 -12.12
C PRO A 262 5.16 -1.60 -11.50
N ALA A 263 5.28 -1.83 -10.19
CA ALA A 263 4.40 -2.75 -9.46
C ALA A 263 3.00 -2.16 -9.21
N VAL A 264 2.82 -0.84 -9.35
CA VAL A 264 1.54 -0.14 -9.12
C VAL A 264 1.17 0.88 -10.20
N GLY A 265 2.10 1.22 -11.09
CA GLY A 265 1.92 2.24 -12.13
C GLY A 265 2.34 1.77 -13.52
N PRO A 266 2.45 2.70 -14.47
CA PRO A 266 2.88 2.41 -15.84
C PRO A 266 4.41 2.30 -15.94
N GLU A 267 4.90 1.55 -16.92
CA GLU A 267 6.28 1.56 -17.37
C GLU A 267 6.31 1.71 -18.91
N PRO A 268 6.99 2.72 -19.45
CA PRO A 268 7.68 3.80 -18.73
C PRO A 268 6.70 4.71 -17.99
N ARG A 269 7.20 5.33 -16.88
CA ARG A 269 6.44 6.36 -16.17
C ARG A 269 6.29 7.59 -17.07
N GLY A 270 5.07 8.11 -17.17
CA GLY A 270 4.76 9.30 -17.95
C GLY A 270 3.27 9.45 -18.21
N GLU A 271 2.90 10.62 -18.74
CA GLU A 271 1.50 10.99 -18.96
C GLU A 271 0.71 10.03 -19.87
N GLU A 272 1.37 9.39 -20.83
CA GLU A 272 0.71 8.46 -21.75
C GLU A 272 0.22 7.22 -21.00
N GLY A 273 1.10 6.60 -20.20
CA GLY A 273 0.73 5.45 -19.36
C GLY A 273 -0.29 5.81 -18.28
N GLU A 274 -0.17 6.99 -17.67
CA GLU A 274 -1.12 7.47 -16.67
C GLU A 274 -2.50 7.72 -17.28
N ARG A 275 -2.58 8.33 -18.47
CA ARG A 275 -3.85 8.52 -19.21
C ARG A 275 -4.48 7.19 -19.63
N LEU A 276 -3.65 6.22 -20.05
CA LEU A 276 -4.13 4.88 -20.38
C LEU A 276 -4.79 4.22 -19.16
N ILE A 277 -4.11 4.21 -18.01
CA ILE A 277 -4.64 3.67 -16.76
C ILE A 277 -5.96 4.38 -16.39
N ALA A 278 -5.96 5.70 -16.32
CA ALA A 278 -7.15 6.47 -15.94
C ALA A 278 -8.35 6.22 -16.88
N GLY A 279 -8.11 6.12 -18.18
CA GLY A 279 -9.13 5.84 -19.18
C GLY A 279 -9.74 4.43 -19.08
N LEU A 280 -8.92 3.43 -18.73
CA LEU A 280 -9.32 2.04 -18.60
C LEU A 280 -10.00 1.75 -17.25
N GLU A 281 -9.42 2.23 -16.16
CA GLU A 281 -9.96 2.01 -14.79
C GLU A 281 -11.24 2.81 -14.55
N ARG A 282 -11.26 4.08 -14.94
CA ARG A 282 -12.31 5.05 -14.56
C ARG A 282 -12.56 5.00 -13.04
N LEU A 283 -11.47 4.96 -12.29
CA LEU A 283 -11.41 4.78 -10.85
C LEU A 283 -10.58 5.91 -10.24
N GLU A 284 -11.09 6.49 -9.15
CA GLU A 284 -10.30 7.34 -8.29
C GLU A 284 -9.58 6.47 -7.25
N ARG A 285 -8.27 6.31 -7.41
CA ARG A 285 -7.46 5.51 -6.49
C ARG A 285 -7.27 6.17 -5.13
N GLY A 286 -7.33 7.50 -5.05
CA GLY A 286 -7.02 8.23 -3.84
C GLY A 286 -5.67 7.82 -3.27
N TRP A 287 -5.63 7.38 -2.00
CA TRP A 287 -4.42 6.90 -1.35
C TRP A 287 -4.09 5.43 -1.65
N TYR A 288 -4.98 4.66 -2.26
CA TYR A 288 -4.68 3.30 -2.70
C TYR A 288 -3.49 3.31 -3.67
N ALA A 289 -2.55 2.40 -3.45
CA ALA A 289 -1.28 2.28 -4.16
C ALA A 289 -0.34 3.50 -4.00
N GLY A 290 -0.70 4.50 -3.19
CA GLY A 290 0.17 5.62 -2.82
C GLY A 290 1.12 5.29 -1.67
N PRO A 291 2.11 6.15 -1.38
CA PRO A 291 3.03 5.97 -0.25
C PRO A 291 2.35 6.23 1.10
N VAL A 292 2.53 5.31 2.05
CA VAL A 292 2.18 5.48 3.48
C VAL A 292 3.39 5.11 4.32
N GLY A 293 3.74 5.97 5.30
CA GLY A 293 4.92 5.73 6.12
C GLY A 293 5.17 6.81 7.14
N TRP A 294 6.39 6.88 7.61
CA TRP A 294 6.86 7.84 8.61
C TRP A 294 8.28 8.30 8.33
N MET A 295 8.60 9.47 8.84
CA MET A 295 9.93 10.07 8.79
C MET A 295 10.23 10.67 10.17
N ASP A 296 11.46 10.50 10.66
CA ASP A 296 11.91 11.13 11.91
C ASP A 296 12.63 12.47 11.66
N SER A 297 13.14 13.06 12.74
CA SER A 297 13.82 14.38 12.71
C SER A 297 15.20 14.38 12.06
N VAL A 298 15.78 13.20 11.80
CA VAL A 298 17.04 13.05 11.04
C VAL A 298 16.78 12.57 9.62
N GLU A 299 15.50 12.63 9.22
CA GLU A 299 15.02 12.27 7.88
C GLU A 299 15.12 10.77 7.53
N ASP A 300 15.41 9.93 8.54
CA ASP A 300 15.28 8.48 8.43
C ASP A 300 13.81 8.05 8.54
N GLY A 301 13.50 6.88 8.05
CA GLY A 301 12.15 6.35 8.10
C GLY A 301 11.87 5.29 7.06
N GLU A 302 10.59 4.97 6.91
CA GLU A 302 10.16 3.98 5.92
C GLU A 302 8.78 4.30 5.37
N PHE A 303 8.59 4.00 4.08
CA PHE A 303 7.33 4.07 3.37
C PHE A 303 7.02 2.73 2.73
N CYS A 304 5.77 2.28 2.86
CA CYS A 304 5.22 1.18 2.09
C CYS A 304 4.29 1.69 0.99
N VAL A 305 4.02 0.86 0.00
CA VAL A 305 2.96 1.10 -0.99
C VAL A 305 1.63 0.69 -0.38
N ALA A 306 0.62 1.55 -0.38
CA ALA A 306 -0.67 1.29 0.28
C ALA A 306 -1.51 0.27 -0.48
N LEU A 307 -1.15 -1.00 -0.34
CA LEU A 307 -1.83 -2.15 -0.90
C LEU A 307 -2.59 -2.94 0.16
N ARG A 308 -3.45 -3.88 -0.26
CA ARG A 308 -4.30 -4.64 0.67
C ARG A 308 -4.98 -3.69 1.65
N SER A 309 -5.66 -2.69 1.10
CA SER A 309 -6.18 -1.55 1.84
C SER A 309 -7.65 -1.29 1.53
N ALA A 310 -8.31 -0.62 2.45
CA ALA A 310 -9.68 -0.18 2.32
C ALA A 310 -9.86 1.24 2.88
N LEU A 311 -10.68 2.03 2.22
CA LEU A 311 -11.21 3.27 2.77
C LEU A 311 -12.54 2.98 3.46
N LEU A 312 -12.62 3.28 4.74
CA LEU A 312 -13.82 3.11 5.57
C LEU A 312 -14.55 4.45 5.67
N ARG A 313 -15.82 4.45 5.30
CA ARG A 313 -16.72 5.60 5.47
C ARG A 313 -18.06 5.13 5.99
N ASP A 314 -18.36 5.48 7.24
CA ASP A 314 -19.58 5.05 7.90
C ASP A 314 -19.78 3.52 7.77
N ARG A 315 -20.80 3.07 7.05
CA ARG A 315 -21.14 1.66 6.85
C ARG A 315 -20.54 1.03 5.59
N THR A 316 -19.79 1.80 4.81
CA THR A 316 -19.23 1.32 3.54
C THR A 316 -17.72 1.27 3.62
N ALA A 317 -17.15 0.12 3.27
CA ALA A 317 -15.73 -0.06 3.00
C ALA A 317 -15.49 -0.12 1.48
N HIS A 318 -14.56 0.68 1.00
CA HIS A 318 -14.10 0.72 -0.39
C HIS A 318 -12.77 -0.04 -0.48
N LEU A 319 -12.79 -1.24 -1.05
CA LEU A 319 -11.63 -2.09 -1.23
C LEU A 319 -11.08 -1.97 -2.63
N TYR A 320 -9.76 -2.01 -2.73
CA TYR A 320 -9.07 -1.90 -4.01
C TYR A 320 -8.13 -3.08 -4.22
N ALA A 321 -8.10 -3.60 -5.44
CA ALA A 321 -7.09 -4.56 -5.88
C ALA A 321 -6.74 -4.32 -7.33
N GLY A 322 -5.48 -4.57 -7.69
CA GLY A 322 -4.97 -4.45 -9.06
C GLY A 322 -4.03 -5.58 -9.42
N ALA A 323 -3.83 -5.77 -10.73
CA ALA A 323 -2.87 -6.71 -11.29
C ALA A 323 -1.97 -6.02 -12.31
N GLY A 324 -0.73 -6.52 -12.44
CA GLY A 324 0.24 -6.06 -13.43
C GLY A 324 -0.02 -6.67 -14.79
N ILE A 325 -0.24 -5.83 -15.79
CA ILE A 325 -0.57 -6.25 -17.15
C ILE A 325 0.67 -6.13 -18.03
N VAL A 326 1.02 -7.23 -18.66
CA VAL A 326 2.09 -7.37 -19.65
C VAL A 326 1.54 -7.96 -20.95
N ALA A 327 2.36 -8.08 -22.00
CA ALA A 327 1.94 -8.54 -23.31
C ALA A 327 1.25 -9.93 -23.34
N ASP A 328 1.61 -10.80 -22.39
CA ASP A 328 1.10 -12.17 -22.27
C ASP A 328 0.04 -12.34 -21.18
N SER A 329 -0.49 -11.23 -20.63
CA SER A 329 -1.56 -11.27 -19.63
C SER A 329 -2.86 -11.80 -20.22
N ASP A 330 -3.52 -12.70 -19.48
CA ASP A 330 -4.86 -13.22 -19.78
C ASP A 330 -5.91 -12.49 -18.94
N PRO A 331 -6.94 -11.88 -19.55
CA PRO A 331 -7.93 -11.08 -18.82
C PRO A 331 -8.63 -11.81 -17.68
N ALA A 332 -8.99 -13.09 -17.87
CA ALA A 332 -9.68 -13.86 -16.83
C ALA A 332 -8.73 -14.23 -15.68
N ALA A 333 -7.46 -14.55 -15.99
CA ALA A 333 -6.45 -14.81 -14.97
C ALA A 333 -6.15 -13.56 -14.12
N GLU A 334 -6.03 -12.38 -14.76
CA GLU A 334 -5.79 -11.11 -14.04
C GLU A 334 -7.00 -10.71 -13.16
N LEU A 335 -8.23 -10.96 -13.62
CA LEU A 335 -9.42 -10.78 -12.78
C LEU A 335 -9.38 -11.72 -11.56
N ALA A 336 -9.06 -13.00 -11.76
CA ALA A 336 -8.94 -13.97 -10.67
C ALA A 336 -7.84 -13.58 -9.66
N GLU A 337 -6.74 -13.01 -10.13
CA GLU A 337 -5.67 -12.48 -9.26
C GLU A 337 -6.20 -11.34 -8.37
N THR A 338 -7.01 -10.43 -8.91
CA THR A 338 -7.63 -9.37 -8.09
C THR A 338 -8.57 -9.94 -7.03
N GLU A 339 -9.33 -11.02 -7.32
CA GLU A 339 -10.19 -11.69 -6.34
C GLU A 339 -9.37 -12.27 -5.17
N ILE A 340 -8.24 -12.93 -5.46
CA ILE A 340 -7.32 -13.43 -4.43
C ILE A 340 -6.81 -12.27 -3.55
N LYS A 341 -6.47 -11.14 -4.15
CA LYS A 341 -5.97 -9.95 -3.45
C LYS A 341 -7.05 -9.31 -2.58
N LEU A 342 -8.29 -9.24 -3.04
CA LEU A 342 -9.44 -8.76 -2.26
C LEU A 342 -9.73 -9.69 -1.08
N GLY A 343 -9.53 -11.00 -1.23
CA GLY A 343 -9.67 -12.01 -0.19
C GLY A 343 -8.81 -11.79 1.07
N ALA A 344 -7.85 -10.86 1.03
CA ALA A 344 -7.07 -10.48 2.21
C ALA A 344 -7.90 -9.71 3.25
N LEU A 345 -8.75 -8.77 2.81
CA LEU A 345 -9.53 -7.90 3.69
C LEU A 345 -11.02 -8.21 3.68
N LEU A 346 -11.53 -8.73 2.59
CA LEU A 346 -12.96 -8.97 2.42
C LEU A 346 -13.60 -9.76 3.57
N PRO A 347 -12.99 -10.85 4.09
CA PRO A 347 -13.55 -11.60 5.22
C PRO A 347 -13.61 -10.78 6.52
N LEU A 348 -12.67 -9.85 6.73
CA LEU A 348 -12.65 -9.00 7.92
C LEU A 348 -13.70 -7.88 7.88
N LEU A 349 -14.15 -7.53 6.68
CA LEU A 349 -15.09 -6.43 6.43
C LEU A 349 -16.52 -6.94 6.24
N ALA A 350 -16.69 -8.17 5.81
CA ALA A 350 -17.99 -8.78 5.54
C ALA A 350 -18.48 -9.69 6.69
N GLY A 351 -17.60 -10.08 7.61
CA GLY A 351 -17.92 -10.99 8.73
C GLY A 351 -17.75 -12.45 8.37
#